data_e0e1aa2ce2fad0f1d159b6036d17e48b
#
_entry.id   e0e1aa2ce2fad0f1d159b6036d17e48b
#
_cell.length_a   1.000
_cell.length_b   1.000
_cell.length_c   1.000
_cell.angle_alpha   90.00
_cell.angle_beta   90.00
_cell.angle_gamma   90.00
#
_symmetry.space_group_name_H-M   'P 1'
#
loop_
_entity.id
_entity.type
_entity.pdbx_description
1 polymer ?
#
loop_
_entity_poly.entity_id
_entity_poly.type
_entity_poly.pdbx_seq_one_letter_code
_entity_poly.pdbx_strand_id
1 'polypeptide(L)'
;MIVFITTGYGKNIVGGSDIWCNNFMENILPLVTEDYKIIVDGRPLLPAEGAIYTFGNDDEIDRILDECDKIVFLHHSYKPNPIIKKYLHKTHTTFVHAFIPDMLGLNDEYENLMTRIDWYWQKDILDNSQNIIWIGYETDTIHTYYPKTITIPNYYEWKHNKPFLGIIGNRVGYAARCETRKNAHYLDGIPAFVFSNKYDYKRMLEGSKINASVHTFIEFDYRFHNKFFEKNFQIFHGAYTKEPFGYAIFDAIDNGKLPILDGSWMKDIKYRYRAINKKQFHYQYIKILEDGFDKNKKQFDRLKAGLEKFTNKQKWVTEICNYLIKN
;
A
#
# COMPACT_ATOMS: atom_id res chain seq x y z
N MET A 1 15.99 11.82 22.39
CA MET A 1 16.00 11.92 20.92
C MET A 1 15.24 10.75 20.30
N ILE A 2 14.36 11.01 19.33
CA ILE A 2 13.61 9.99 18.58
C ILE A 2 14.29 9.73 17.24
N VAL A 3 14.39 8.47 16.80
CA VAL A 3 14.88 8.11 15.48
C VAL A 3 13.75 7.50 14.66
N PHE A 4 13.42 8.13 13.55
CA PHE A 4 12.46 7.61 12.57
C PHE A 4 13.22 6.83 11.48
N ILE A 5 12.83 5.58 11.25
CA ILE A 5 13.45 4.70 10.25
C ILE A 5 12.41 4.37 9.17
N THR A 6 12.79 4.56 7.92
CA THR A 6 11.95 4.24 6.75
C THR A 6 12.80 3.69 5.60
N THR A 7 12.19 2.97 4.68
CA THR A 7 12.82 2.54 3.42
C THR A 7 12.50 3.46 2.24
N GLY A 8 11.51 4.34 2.38
CA GLY A 8 11.08 5.27 1.33
C GLY A 8 10.76 6.64 1.90
N TYR A 9 11.48 7.67 1.46
CA TYR A 9 11.22 9.06 1.81
C TYR A 9 11.67 9.99 0.69
N GLY A 10 10.93 11.09 0.50
CA GLY A 10 11.24 12.11 -0.49
C GLY A 10 10.56 11.88 -1.84
N LYS A 11 11.25 12.17 -2.95
CA LYS A 11 10.66 12.17 -4.29
C LYS A 11 10.53 10.78 -4.94
N ASN A 12 11.02 9.74 -4.28
CA ASN A 12 11.03 8.37 -4.80
C ASN A 12 9.78 7.60 -4.42
N ILE A 13 8.61 8.08 -4.82
CA ILE A 13 7.35 7.39 -4.56
C ILE A 13 7.22 6.22 -5.55
N VAL A 14 7.25 5.00 -5.04
CA VAL A 14 7.10 3.76 -5.81
C VAL A 14 5.83 3.03 -5.42
N GLY A 15 5.25 3.33 -4.25
CA GLY A 15 4.07 2.63 -3.76
C GLY A 15 3.31 3.35 -2.64
N GLY A 16 2.27 2.71 -2.15
CA GLY A 16 1.39 3.26 -1.11
C GLY A 16 2.09 3.52 0.22
N SER A 17 3.10 2.73 0.58
CA SER A 17 3.91 2.96 1.78
C SER A 17 4.72 4.25 1.70
N ASP A 18 5.26 4.58 0.52
CA ASP A 18 6.01 5.81 0.33
C ASP A 18 5.09 7.04 0.41
N ILE A 19 3.87 6.93 -0.15
CA ILE A 19 2.84 7.96 -0.02
C ILE A 19 2.52 8.19 1.46
N TRP A 20 2.34 7.11 2.22
CA TRP A 20 2.05 7.19 3.65
C TRP A 20 3.22 7.83 4.41
N CYS A 21 4.46 7.43 4.14
CA CYS A 21 5.64 8.01 4.78
C CYS A 21 5.74 9.53 4.50
N ASN A 22 5.51 9.95 3.26
CA ASN A 22 5.51 11.38 2.93
C ASN A 22 4.40 12.13 3.66
N ASN A 23 3.19 11.57 3.72
CA ASN A 23 2.09 12.15 4.49
C ASN A 23 2.43 12.27 5.98
N PHE A 24 3.13 11.28 6.54
CA PHE A 24 3.61 11.31 7.92
C PHE A 24 4.63 12.44 8.11
N MET A 25 5.63 12.54 7.24
CA MET A 25 6.67 13.56 7.31
C MET A 25 6.09 14.98 7.18
N GLU A 26 5.08 15.17 6.32
CA GLU A 26 4.45 16.47 6.10
C GLU A 26 3.49 16.89 7.23
N ASN A 27 2.81 15.94 7.88
CA ASN A 27 1.69 16.27 8.76
C ASN A 27 1.89 15.86 10.22
N ILE A 28 2.76 14.92 10.52
CA ILE A 28 3.03 14.43 11.88
C ILE A 28 4.35 14.96 12.39
N LEU A 29 5.40 14.85 11.59
CA LEU A 29 6.75 15.22 12.00
C LEU A 29 6.87 16.69 12.50
N PRO A 30 6.21 17.67 11.87
CA PRO A 30 6.21 19.06 12.39
C PRO A 30 5.57 19.24 13.77
N LEU A 31 4.83 18.24 14.26
CA LEU A 31 4.17 18.25 15.57
C LEU A 31 5.01 17.54 16.65
N VAL A 32 6.10 16.90 16.27
CA VAL A 32 7.06 16.29 17.19
C VAL A 32 7.92 17.39 17.81
N THR A 33 7.87 17.51 19.12
CA THR A 33 8.58 18.56 19.88
C THR A 33 9.94 18.11 20.39
N GLU A 34 10.18 16.80 20.46
CA GLU A 34 11.46 16.23 20.84
C GLU A 34 12.47 16.30 19.69
N ASP A 35 13.74 16.34 20.04
CA ASP A 35 14.81 16.19 19.05
C ASP A 35 14.67 14.87 18.29
N TYR A 36 14.78 14.91 16.97
CA TYR A 36 14.66 13.71 16.15
C TYR A 36 15.67 13.64 15.01
N LYS A 37 15.90 12.42 14.51
CA LYS A 37 16.63 12.11 13.29
C LYS A 37 15.81 11.21 12.38
N ILE A 38 16.05 11.32 11.07
CA ILE A 38 15.42 10.46 10.05
C ILE A 38 16.51 9.63 9.40
N ILE A 39 16.37 8.29 9.51
CA ILE A 39 17.25 7.34 8.83
C ILE A 39 16.48 6.69 7.70
N VAL A 40 17.02 6.74 6.50
CA VAL A 40 16.47 6.05 5.32
C VAL A 40 17.33 4.82 5.05
N ASP A 41 16.75 3.64 5.23
CA ASP A 41 17.43 2.37 4.99
C ASP A 41 17.42 2.04 3.49
N GLY A 42 18.47 2.50 2.81
CA GLY A 42 18.64 2.34 1.38
C GLY A 42 19.63 3.34 0.76
N ARG A 43 19.65 3.32 -0.56
CA ARG A 43 20.43 4.28 -1.35
C ARG A 43 19.57 5.47 -1.75
N PRO A 44 20.09 6.69 -1.69
CA PRO A 44 19.35 7.84 -2.20
C PRO A 44 19.32 7.78 -3.74
N LEU A 45 18.13 7.67 -4.32
CA LEU A 45 17.95 8.02 -5.74
C LEU A 45 17.79 9.53 -5.89
N LEU A 46 17.02 10.15 -4.98
CA LEU A 46 16.89 11.61 -4.83
C LEU A 46 16.92 11.90 -3.33
N PRO A 47 18.02 12.43 -2.78
CA PRO A 47 18.16 12.67 -1.36
C PRO A 47 17.06 13.59 -0.83
N ALA A 48 16.50 13.24 0.33
CA ALA A 48 15.59 14.09 1.08
C ALA A 48 16.39 14.95 2.08
N GLU A 49 16.04 16.21 2.21
CA GLU A 49 16.68 17.11 3.16
C GLU A 49 16.51 16.62 4.60
N GLY A 50 17.61 16.66 5.36
CA GLY A 50 17.60 16.22 6.77
C GLY A 50 17.60 14.70 6.99
N ALA A 51 17.59 13.88 5.95
CA ALA A 51 17.64 12.43 6.05
C ALA A 51 19.07 11.89 5.96
N ILE A 52 19.39 10.90 6.80
CA ILE A 52 20.64 10.16 6.80
C ILE A 52 20.39 8.81 6.14
N TYR A 53 21.17 8.47 5.14
CA TYR A 53 21.02 7.22 4.39
C TYR A 53 21.98 6.16 4.92
N THR A 54 21.52 4.92 5.05
CA THR A 54 22.36 3.81 5.57
C THR A 54 23.55 3.50 4.67
N PHE A 55 23.49 3.86 3.40
CA PHE A 55 24.59 3.61 2.47
C PHE A 55 25.75 4.59 2.71
N GLY A 56 26.87 4.08 3.23
CA GLY A 56 28.11 4.82 3.43
C GLY A 56 28.19 5.67 4.70
N ASN A 57 27.20 5.54 5.62
CA ASN A 57 27.15 6.32 6.87
C ASN A 57 27.04 5.42 8.12
N ASP A 58 27.63 4.25 8.08
CA ASP A 58 27.47 3.22 9.12
C ASP A 58 27.86 3.72 10.52
N ASP A 59 29.01 4.39 10.65
CA ASP A 59 29.51 4.91 11.94
C ASP A 59 28.60 6.01 12.51
N GLU A 60 28.10 6.90 11.66
CA GLU A 60 27.18 7.96 12.09
C GLU A 60 25.86 7.37 12.57
N ILE A 61 25.32 6.39 11.85
CA ILE A 61 24.07 5.72 12.19
C ILE A 61 24.22 4.92 13.48
N ASP A 62 25.31 4.18 13.64
CA ASP A 62 25.61 3.43 14.87
C ASP A 62 25.60 4.37 16.08
N ARG A 63 26.27 5.52 16.00
CA ARG A 63 26.28 6.54 17.07
C ARG A 63 24.88 7.11 17.33
N ILE A 64 24.11 7.47 16.31
CA ILE A 64 22.76 8.01 16.46
C ILE A 64 21.83 7.00 17.13
N LEU A 65 21.88 5.73 16.70
CA LEU A 65 21.06 4.68 17.27
C LEU A 65 21.49 4.32 18.70
N ASP A 66 22.77 4.46 19.01
CA ASP A 66 23.27 4.27 20.39
C ASP A 66 22.75 5.36 21.33
N GLU A 67 22.76 6.61 20.90
CA GLU A 67 22.33 7.78 21.68
C GLU A 67 20.80 7.97 21.74
N CYS A 68 20.01 7.30 20.90
CA CYS A 68 18.56 7.53 20.86
C CYS A 68 17.82 6.85 22.02
N ASP A 69 16.71 7.47 22.44
CA ASP A 69 15.80 6.95 23.47
C ASP A 69 14.73 6.05 22.88
N LYS A 70 14.28 6.34 21.64
CA LYS A 70 13.16 5.67 21.00
C LYS A 70 13.38 5.55 19.51
N ILE A 71 13.00 4.40 18.94
CA ILE A 71 12.99 4.15 17.50
C ILE A 71 11.56 4.05 17.00
N VAL A 72 11.27 4.64 15.83
CA VAL A 72 9.96 4.53 15.16
C VAL A 72 10.18 4.02 13.74
N PHE A 73 9.80 2.78 13.51
CA PHE A 73 9.81 2.19 12.17
C PHE A 73 8.56 2.65 11.41
N LEU A 74 8.73 3.58 10.48
CA LEU A 74 7.64 4.10 9.65
C LEU A 74 7.27 3.14 8.52
N HIS A 75 8.25 2.46 7.94
CA HIS A 75 8.06 1.41 6.95
C HIS A 75 9.26 0.49 6.96
N HIS A 76 9.04 -0.76 7.30
CA HIS A 76 10.07 -1.78 7.23
C HIS A 76 9.45 -3.11 6.83
N SER A 77 9.63 -3.51 5.59
CA SER A 77 9.18 -4.79 5.03
C SER A 77 10.31 -5.59 4.38
N TYR A 78 11.55 -5.06 4.42
CA TYR A 78 12.72 -5.69 3.82
C TYR A 78 13.82 -5.86 4.87
N LYS A 79 14.86 -6.61 4.52
CA LYS A 79 16.02 -6.84 5.37
C LYS A 79 16.65 -5.50 5.76
N PRO A 80 16.62 -5.13 7.05
CA PRO A 80 17.24 -3.90 7.49
C PRO A 80 18.77 -3.96 7.39
N ASN A 81 19.42 -2.79 7.35
CA ASN A 81 20.85 -2.72 7.51
C ASN A 81 21.26 -3.41 8.83
N PRO A 82 22.33 -4.24 8.84
CA PRO A 82 22.81 -4.93 10.02
C PRO A 82 23.02 -4.04 11.25
N ILE A 83 23.35 -2.76 11.06
CA ILE A 83 23.50 -1.79 12.15
C ILE A 83 22.16 -1.57 12.86
N ILE A 84 21.09 -1.36 12.12
CA ILE A 84 19.75 -1.18 12.70
C ILE A 84 19.35 -2.39 13.56
N LYS A 85 19.73 -3.59 13.11
CA LYS A 85 19.43 -4.82 13.84
C LYS A 85 20.01 -4.87 15.25
N LYS A 86 21.19 -4.29 15.47
CA LYS A 86 21.84 -4.26 16.81
C LYS A 86 20.96 -3.56 17.86
N TYR A 87 20.07 -2.65 17.42
CA TYR A 87 19.30 -1.77 18.28
C TYR A 87 17.83 -2.16 18.43
N LEU A 88 17.41 -3.33 17.94
CA LEU A 88 16.02 -3.82 18.11
C LEU A 88 15.64 -4.07 19.58
N HIS A 89 16.62 -4.15 20.49
CA HIS A 89 16.39 -4.24 21.93
C HIS A 89 15.93 -2.92 22.56
N LYS A 90 16.10 -1.78 21.86
CA LYS A 90 15.62 -0.48 22.35
C LYS A 90 14.10 -0.37 22.18
N THR A 91 13.48 0.50 22.99
CA THR A 91 12.05 0.83 22.87
C THR A 91 11.71 1.28 21.48
N HIS A 92 10.79 0.61 20.80
CA HIS A 92 10.37 1.02 19.48
C HIS A 92 8.89 0.80 19.17
N THR A 93 8.39 1.64 18.26
CA THR A 93 7.05 1.58 17.68
C THR A 93 7.16 1.24 16.21
N THR A 94 6.33 0.34 15.69
CA THR A 94 6.38 -0.10 14.29
C THR A 94 5.05 0.12 13.59
N PHE A 95 5.08 0.85 12.47
CA PHE A 95 3.96 0.97 11.55
C PHE A 95 4.02 -0.14 10.51
N VAL A 96 2.96 -0.92 10.40
CA VAL A 96 2.90 -2.10 9.52
C VAL A 96 2.04 -1.80 8.29
N HIS A 97 2.66 -1.81 7.13
CA HIS A 97 2.04 -1.51 5.83
C HIS A 97 1.58 -2.75 5.07
N ALA A 98 2.15 -3.90 5.38
CA ALA A 98 1.75 -5.20 4.84
C ALA A 98 2.08 -6.28 5.87
N PHE A 99 1.14 -7.18 6.09
CA PHE A 99 1.33 -8.31 6.99
C PHE A 99 0.90 -9.59 6.26
N ILE A 100 1.86 -10.46 6.02
CA ILE A 100 1.63 -11.73 5.31
C ILE A 100 2.24 -12.84 6.17
N PRO A 101 1.44 -13.54 6.98
CA PRO A 101 1.91 -14.55 7.93
C PRO A 101 2.80 -15.61 7.29
N ASP A 102 2.45 -16.06 6.08
CA ASP A 102 3.19 -17.08 5.35
C ASP A 102 4.64 -16.65 5.03
N MET A 103 4.84 -15.36 4.74
CA MET A 103 6.17 -14.79 4.48
C MET A 103 7.00 -14.61 5.76
N LEU A 104 6.34 -14.53 6.93
CA LEU A 104 6.98 -14.42 8.23
C LEU A 104 7.27 -15.79 8.87
N GLY A 105 6.98 -16.89 8.17
CA GLY A 105 7.12 -18.23 8.72
C GLY A 105 6.17 -18.54 9.88
N LEU A 106 5.06 -17.81 9.97
CA LEU A 106 4.03 -18.00 11.00
C LEU A 106 2.97 -19.05 10.59
N ASN A 107 3.02 -19.51 9.33
CA ASN A 107 2.19 -20.56 8.78
C ASN A 107 3.07 -21.56 8.03
N ASP A 108 2.88 -22.87 8.27
CA ASP A 108 3.69 -23.94 7.67
C ASP A 108 3.31 -24.27 6.21
N GLU A 109 2.29 -23.64 5.64
CA GLU A 109 1.74 -24.02 4.33
C GLU A 109 2.55 -23.57 3.10
N TYR A 110 3.61 -22.77 3.26
CA TYR A 110 4.38 -22.23 2.12
C TYR A 110 5.88 -22.56 2.21
N GLU A 111 6.24 -23.78 1.82
CA GLU A 111 7.65 -24.24 1.80
C GLU A 111 8.54 -23.63 0.70
N ASN A 112 8.01 -22.90 -0.29
CA ASN A 112 8.71 -22.64 -1.55
C ASN A 112 8.87 -21.17 -1.98
N LEU A 113 8.90 -20.20 -1.09
CA LEU A 113 9.10 -18.81 -1.52
C LEU A 113 10.53 -18.33 -1.19
N MET A 114 11.34 -18.13 -2.22
CA MET A 114 12.67 -17.47 -2.13
C MET A 114 12.61 -16.06 -1.49
N THR A 115 11.42 -15.51 -1.30
CA THR A 115 11.13 -14.25 -0.63
C THR A 115 11.05 -14.36 0.90
N ARG A 116 11.08 -15.56 1.48
CA ARG A 116 11.00 -15.77 2.94
C ARG A 116 12.09 -15.04 3.72
N ILE A 117 13.32 -15.03 3.23
CA ILE A 117 14.48 -14.51 3.98
C ILE A 117 14.35 -13.01 4.29
N ASP A 118 13.77 -12.24 3.37
CA ASP A 118 13.65 -10.79 3.55
C ASP A 118 12.52 -10.38 4.50
N TRP A 119 11.52 -11.24 4.71
CA TRP A 119 10.37 -10.97 5.58
C TRP A 119 10.57 -11.45 7.03
N TYR A 120 11.50 -12.36 7.30
CA TYR A 120 11.85 -12.74 8.68
C TYR A 120 12.29 -11.55 9.54
N TRP A 121 12.88 -10.53 8.92
CA TRP A 121 13.26 -9.30 9.60
C TRP A 121 12.06 -8.50 10.11
N GLN A 122 10.96 -8.50 9.38
CA GLN A 122 9.74 -7.89 9.87
C GLN A 122 9.27 -8.59 11.15
N LYS A 123 9.40 -9.91 11.23
CA LYS A 123 9.09 -10.66 12.44
C LYS A 123 9.98 -10.25 13.61
N ASP A 124 11.30 -10.17 13.42
CA ASP A 124 12.24 -9.72 14.46
C ASP A 124 11.89 -8.32 14.98
N ILE A 125 11.53 -7.39 14.08
CA ILE A 125 11.09 -6.05 14.44
C ILE A 125 9.78 -6.10 15.23
N LEU A 126 8.78 -6.85 14.76
CA LEU A 126 7.47 -6.93 15.40
C LEU A 126 7.52 -7.61 16.78
N ASP A 127 8.30 -8.69 16.91
CA ASP A 127 8.44 -9.42 18.17
C ASP A 127 9.08 -8.56 19.28
N ASN A 128 9.88 -7.57 18.92
CA ASN A 128 10.54 -6.65 19.84
C ASN A 128 9.82 -5.28 19.96
N SER A 129 8.75 -5.05 19.19
CA SER A 129 8.01 -3.78 19.24
C SER A 129 7.16 -3.65 20.49
N GLN A 130 7.27 -2.51 21.20
CA GLN A 130 6.37 -2.17 22.30
C GLN A 130 4.99 -1.79 21.78
N ASN A 131 4.94 -1.10 20.64
CA ASN A 131 3.70 -0.72 19.98
C ASN A 131 3.76 -1.14 18.52
N ILE A 132 2.72 -1.84 18.06
CA ILE A 132 2.52 -2.20 16.66
C ILE A 132 1.28 -1.46 16.18
N ILE A 133 1.43 -0.68 15.11
CA ILE A 133 0.34 0.11 14.53
C ILE A 133 0.06 -0.42 13.11
N TRP A 134 -1.10 -1.01 12.95
CA TRP A 134 -1.60 -1.47 11.65
C TRP A 134 -2.28 -0.32 10.91
N ILE A 135 -1.78 0.00 9.73
CA ILE A 135 -2.30 1.10 8.92
C ILE A 135 -3.36 0.68 7.90
N GLY A 136 -3.65 -0.60 7.84
CA GLY A 136 -4.70 -1.16 6.97
C GLY A 136 -6.08 -1.04 7.59
N TYR A 137 -7.07 -1.40 6.81
CA TYR A 137 -8.45 -1.43 7.26
C TYR A 137 -8.86 -2.78 7.87
N GLU A 138 -8.39 -3.87 7.29
CA GLU A 138 -8.71 -5.21 7.78
C GLU A 138 -7.76 -5.60 8.91
N THR A 139 -8.35 -6.01 10.04
CA THR A 139 -7.61 -6.26 11.29
C THR A 139 -7.33 -7.72 11.52
N ASP A 140 -8.05 -8.62 10.84
CA ASP A 140 -8.17 -10.02 11.24
C ASP A 140 -6.83 -10.78 11.30
N THR A 141 -5.94 -10.55 10.34
CA THR A 141 -4.72 -11.37 10.24
C THR A 141 -3.64 -10.95 11.23
N ILE A 142 -3.33 -9.64 11.31
CA ILE A 142 -2.24 -9.19 12.20
C ILE A 142 -2.60 -9.37 13.68
N HIS A 143 -3.86 -9.13 14.05
CA HIS A 143 -4.34 -9.26 15.43
C HIS A 143 -4.35 -10.72 15.92
N THR A 144 -4.41 -11.70 15.02
CA THR A 144 -4.28 -13.11 15.37
C THR A 144 -2.89 -13.41 15.91
N TYR A 145 -1.84 -12.84 15.36
CA TYR A 145 -0.45 -13.08 15.73
C TYR A 145 0.07 -12.05 16.76
N TYR A 146 -0.42 -10.81 16.66
CA TYR A 146 -0.05 -9.69 17.54
C TYR A 146 -1.31 -9.03 18.11
N PRO A 147 -1.93 -9.64 19.15
CA PRO A 147 -3.24 -9.20 19.68
C PRO A 147 -3.28 -7.76 20.21
N LYS A 148 -2.12 -7.21 20.59
CA LYS A 148 -2.00 -5.83 21.10
C LYS A 148 -1.84 -4.78 19.98
N THR A 149 -1.91 -5.20 18.72
CA THR A 149 -1.80 -4.27 17.59
C THR A 149 -2.94 -3.25 17.62
N ILE A 150 -2.58 -2.01 17.37
CA ILE A 150 -3.53 -0.89 17.25
C ILE A 150 -3.80 -0.66 15.78
N THR A 151 -5.04 -0.42 15.40
CA THR A 151 -5.41 -0.11 14.02
C THR A 151 -5.66 1.38 13.86
N ILE A 152 -4.83 2.04 13.05
CA ILE A 152 -5.02 3.43 12.60
C ILE A 152 -5.00 3.41 11.07
N PRO A 153 -6.16 3.28 10.41
CA PRO A 153 -6.23 3.22 8.96
C PRO A 153 -5.65 4.49 8.33
N ASN A 154 -5.01 4.31 7.17
CA ASN A 154 -4.57 5.44 6.38
C ASN A 154 -5.72 6.41 6.08
N TYR A 155 -5.38 7.65 5.75
CA TYR A 155 -6.32 8.59 5.18
C TYR A 155 -6.05 8.79 3.68
N TYR A 156 -7.08 9.24 2.97
CA TYR A 156 -7.02 9.64 1.57
C TYR A 156 -7.65 11.02 1.40
N GLU A 157 -6.99 11.89 0.69
CA GLU A 157 -7.53 13.21 0.34
C GLU A 157 -8.06 13.20 -1.09
N TRP A 158 -9.34 13.51 -1.26
CA TRP A 158 -9.94 13.61 -2.59
C TRP A 158 -9.34 14.82 -3.32
N LYS A 159 -8.60 14.56 -4.40
CA LYS A 159 -7.91 15.58 -5.21
C LYS A 159 -8.75 16.09 -6.36
N HIS A 160 -9.50 15.19 -6.98
CA HIS A 160 -10.26 15.46 -8.19
C HIS A 160 -11.77 15.38 -7.96
N ASN A 161 -12.19 14.49 -7.10
CA ASN A 161 -13.59 14.27 -6.71
C ASN A 161 -14.56 14.15 -7.90
N LYS A 162 -14.07 13.50 -8.99
CA LYS A 162 -14.83 13.40 -10.25
C LYS A 162 -16.08 12.55 -10.08
N PRO A 163 -17.21 12.92 -10.69
CA PRO A 163 -18.40 12.08 -10.72
C PRO A 163 -18.19 10.86 -11.62
N PHE A 164 -18.97 9.82 -11.39
CA PHE A 164 -19.09 8.72 -12.34
C PHE A 164 -19.90 9.16 -13.55
N LEU A 165 -19.30 9.08 -14.75
CA LEU A 165 -19.90 9.53 -16.01
C LEU A 165 -20.48 8.40 -16.86
N GLY A 166 -20.49 7.15 -16.34
CA GLY A 166 -20.95 5.98 -17.05
C GLY A 166 -19.80 5.14 -17.62
N ILE A 167 -20.15 4.01 -18.22
CA ILE A 167 -19.20 3.11 -18.86
C ILE A 167 -19.15 3.47 -20.35
N ILE A 168 -18.00 3.96 -20.80
CA ILE A 168 -17.71 4.28 -22.19
C ILE A 168 -16.61 3.34 -22.66
N GLY A 169 -16.96 2.40 -23.57
CA GLY A 169 -16.06 1.36 -24.02
C GLY A 169 -15.92 0.19 -23.02
N ASN A 170 -14.97 -0.70 -23.30
CA ASN A 170 -14.80 -1.97 -22.61
C ASN A 170 -13.41 -2.15 -21.97
N ARG A 171 -12.61 -1.09 -21.87
CA ARG A 171 -11.26 -1.20 -21.30
C ARG A 171 -11.25 -1.11 -19.80
N VAL A 172 -10.37 -1.93 -19.20
CA VAL A 172 -10.08 -1.94 -17.77
C VAL A 172 -8.74 -1.23 -17.50
N GLY A 173 -8.70 -0.35 -16.51
CA GLY A 173 -7.45 0.21 -15.99
C GLY A 173 -6.87 -0.69 -14.90
N TYR A 174 -5.56 -0.90 -14.93
CA TYR A 174 -4.80 -1.60 -13.89
C TYR A 174 -3.56 -0.79 -13.54
N ALA A 175 -3.38 -0.44 -12.26
CA ALA A 175 -2.27 0.34 -11.75
C ALA A 175 -1.67 -0.33 -10.51
N ALA A 176 -0.77 -1.29 -10.72
CA ALA A 176 -0.04 -1.98 -9.66
C ALA A 176 1.15 -2.77 -10.24
N ARG A 177 1.99 -3.33 -9.37
CA ARG A 177 2.95 -4.35 -9.78
C ARG A 177 2.21 -5.58 -10.28
N CYS A 178 2.66 -6.16 -11.40
CA CYS A 178 2.07 -7.35 -11.98
C CYS A 178 2.53 -8.62 -11.24
N GLU A 179 2.15 -8.74 -9.97
CA GLU A 179 2.45 -9.87 -9.09
C GLU A 179 1.18 -10.68 -8.74
N THR A 180 1.36 -11.89 -8.24
CA THR A 180 0.25 -12.83 -7.98
C THR A 180 -0.82 -12.23 -7.07
N ARG A 181 -0.45 -11.61 -5.94
CA ARG A 181 -1.42 -11.02 -5.01
C ARG A 181 -2.16 -9.79 -5.55
N LYS A 182 -1.65 -9.16 -6.60
CA LYS A 182 -2.33 -8.07 -7.31
C LYS A 182 -3.23 -8.57 -8.42
N ASN A 183 -3.29 -9.90 -8.63
CA ASN A 183 -4.20 -10.57 -9.53
C ASN A 183 -4.19 -10.04 -10.97
N ALA A 184 -3.04 -9.54 -11.44
CA ALA A 184 -2.90 -9.02 -12.80
C ALA A 184 -3.31 -10.05 -13.88
N HIS A 185 -3.16 -11.34 -13.59
CA HIS A 185 -3.57 -12.45 -14.46
C HIS A 185 -5.10 -12.56 -14.66
N TYR A 186 -5.91 -11.82 -13.88
CA TYR A 186 -7.37 -11.73 -14.14
C TYR A 186 -7.69 -10.95 -15.42
N LEU A 187 -6.74 -10.16 -15.94
CA LEU A 187 -6.90 -9.39 -17.18
C LEU A 187 -6.76 -10.25 -18.46
N ASP A 188 -6.55 -11.56 -18.34
CA ASP A 188 -6.41 -12.44 -19.48
C ASP A 188 -7.59 -12.31 -20.47
N GLY A 189 -7.28 -11.89 -21.72
CA GLY A 189 -8.27 -11.65 -22.76
C GLY A 189 -9.17 -10.43 -22.57
N ILE A 190 -8.99 -9.64 -21.53
CA ILE A 190 -9.76 -8.39 -21.28
C ILE A 190 -8.97 -7.21 -21.84
N PRO A 191 -9.58 -6.32 -22.68
CA PRO A 191 -8.94 -5.10 -23.09
C PRO A 191 -8.55 -4.24 -21.90
N ALA A 192 -7.25 -3.93 -21.75
CA ALA A 192 -6.76 -3.21 -20.58
C ALA A 192 -5.68 -2.18 -20.87
N PHE A 193 -5.65 -1.13 -20.05
CA PHE A 193 -4.48 -0.28 -19.86
C PHE A 193 -3.73 -0.79 -18.61
N VAL A 194 -2.50 -1.26 -18.78
CA VAL A 194 -1.68 -1.82 -17.72
C VAL A 194 -0.55 -0.86 -17.40
N PHE A 195 -0.66 -0.18 -16.25
CA PHE A 195 0.34 0.75 -15.71
C PHE A 195 1.15 0.02 -14.63
N SER A 196 2.33 -0.46 -15.02
CA SER A 196 3.19 -1.30 -14.18
C SER A 196 4.65 -1.19 -14.60
N ASN A 197 5.58 -1.72 -13.82
CA ASN A 197 6.94 -1.83 -14.32
C ASN A 197 7.06 -2.95 -15.38
N LYS A 198 7.95 -2.74 -16.32
CA LYS A 198 8.15 -3.63 -17.47
C LYS A 198 8.56 -5.04 -17.08
N TYR A 199 9.39 -5.17 -16.05
CA TYR A 199 9.90 -6.47 -15.60
C TYR A 199 8.77 -7.33 -15.03
N ASP A 200 7.95 -6.79 -14.12
CA ASP A 200 6.83 -7.51 -13.52
C ASP A 200 5.78 -7.88 -14.58
N TYR A 201 5.51 -6.96 -15.53
CA TYR A 201 4.58 -7.23 -16.62
C TYR A 201 5.06 -8.39 -17.50
N LYS A 202 6.33 -8.38 -17.91
CA LYS A 202 6.92 -9.46 -18.71
C LYS A 202 6.87 -10.80 -17.96
N ARG A 203 7.26 -10.82 -16.69
CA ARG A 203 7.21 -12.01 -15.83
C ARG A 203 5.79 -12.57 -15.69
N MET A 204 4.79 -11.70 -15.55
CA MET A 204 3.39 -12.11 -15.51
C MET A 204 2.96 -12.81 -16.81
N LEU A 205 3.31 -12.24 -17.96
CA LEU A 205 2.98 -12.83 -19.27
C LEU A 205 3.60 -14.23 -19.44
N GLU A 206 4.87 -14.37 -19.09
CA GLU A 206 5.60 -15.64 -19.20
C GLU A 206 5.06 -16.70 -18.23
N GLY A 207 4.80 -16.33 -16.98
CA GLY A 207 4.37 -17.25 -15.93
C GLY A 207 2.92 -17.69 -16.01
N SER A 208 2.02 -16.85 -16.52
CA SER A 208 0.57 -17.09 -16.48
C SER A 208 -0.04 -17.42 -17.85
N LYS A 209 0.75 -17.46 -18.92
CA LYS A 209 0.27 -17.72 -20.31
C LYS A 209 -0.95 -16.86 -20.70
N ILE A 210 -0.89 -15.58 -20.38
CA ILE A 210 -2.00 -14.65 -20.55
C ILE A 210 -2.06 -14.17 -22.01
N ASN A 211 -3.26 -14.14 -22.58
CA ASN A 211 -3.50 -13.43 -23.83
C ASN A 211 -3.51 -11.91 -23.58
N ALA A 212 -2.37 -11.29 -23.82
CA ALA A 212 -2.17 -9.84 -23.65
C ALA A 212 -2.26 -9.06 -24.99
N SER A 213 -2.69 -9.68 -26.07
CA SER A 213 -2.80 -9.02 -27.39
C SER A 213 -3.73 -7.79 -27.36
N VAL A 214 -4.65 -7.74 -26.41
CA VAL A 214 -5.59 -6.64 -26.18
C VAL A 214 -5.14 -5.63 -25.12
N HIS A 215 -3.95 -5.82 -24.53
CA HIS A 215 -3.40 -4.91 -23.52
C HIS A 215 -2.63 -3.76 -24.16
N THR A 216 -2.76 -2.58 -23.57
CA THR A 216 -1.87 -1.44 -23.80
C THR A 216 -1.01 -1.26 -22.55
N PHE A 217 0.25 -1.68 -22.63
CA PHE A 217 1.21 -1.50 -21.55
C PHE A 217 1.71 -0.05 -21.48
N ILE A 218 1.82 0.48 -20.25
CA ILE A 218 2.34 1.81 -19.95
C ILE A 218 3.35 1.61 -18.82
N GLU A 219 4.63 1.98 -19.09
CA GLU A 219 5.68 1.90 -18.08
C GLU A 219 5.34 2.77 -16.88
N PHE A 220 5.50 2.18 -15.68
CA PHE A 220 5.22 2.88 -14.44
C PHE A 220 6.24 4.00 -14.23
N ASP A 221 5.72 5.22 -14.09
CA ASP A 221 6.42 6.38 -13.58
C ASP A 221 5.41 7.19 -12.76
N TYR A 222 5.70 7.40 -11.48
CA TYR A 222 4.78 8.09 -10.58
C TYR A 222 4.38 9.49 -11.10
N ARG A 223 5.27 10.17 -11.82
CA ARG A 223 4.98 11.47 -12.43
C ARG A 223 3.82 11.43 -13.43
N PHE A 224 3.53 10.26 -13.99
CA PHE A 224 2.43 10.03 -14.93
C PHE A 224 1.22 9.34 -14.29
N HIS A 225 1.21 9.16 -12.97
CA HIS A 225 0.14 8.48 -12.27
C HIS A 225 -1.23 9.13 -12.53
N ASN A 226 -1.33 10.46 -12.38
CA ASN A 226 -2.57 11.18 -12.67
C ASN A 226 -2.99 11.06 -14.14
N LYS A 227 -2.03 11.16 -15.07
CA LYS A 227 -2.28 10.98 -16.52
C LYS A 227 -2.77 9.59 -16.88
N PHE A 228 -2.42 8.57 -16.09
CA PHE A 228 -2.98 7.23 -16.28
C PHE A 228 -4.50 7.24 -16.04
N PHE A 229 -4.98 7.86 -14.97
CA PHE A 229 -6.42 7.94 -14.67
C PHE A 229 -7.21 8.85 -15.61
N GLU A 230 -6.55 9.66 -16.44
CA GLU A 230 -7.16 10.43 -17.54
C GLU A 230 -7.43 9.57 -18.79
N LYS A 231 -6.84 8.36 -18.89
CA LYS A 231 -7.08 7.45 -20.00
C LYS A 231 -8.55 7.03 -20.09
N ASN A 232 -8.97 6.71 -21.30
CA ASN A 232 -10.35 6.32 -21.59
C ASN A 232 -10.64 4.88 -21.14
N PHE A 233 -10.78 4.69 -19.83
CA PHE A 233 -11.35 3.51 -19.19
C PHE A 233 -12.25 3.97 -18.03
N GLN A 234 -13.32 3.23 -17.74
CA GLN A 234 -14.22 3.51 -16.63
C GLN A 234 -14.26 2.37 -15.60
N ILE A 235 -13.79 1.19 -15.97
CA ILE A 235 -13.67 0.04 -15.07
C ILE A 235 -12.23 -0.05 -14.57
N PHE A 236 -12.04 -0.19 -13.27
CA PHE A 236 -10.71 -0.32 -12.67
C PHE A 236 -10.55 -1.70 -12.02
N HIS A 237 -9.39 -2.32 -12.23
CA HIS A 237 -9.03 -3.56 -11.55
C HIS A 237 -8.50 -3.24 -10.15
N GLY A 238 -9.34 -3.39 -9.16
CA GLY A 238 -9.01 -3.24 -7.74
C GLY A 238 -9.12 -4.55 -6.94
N ALA A 239 -9.21 -5.70 -7.62
CA ALA A 239 -9.31 -7.01 -6.97
C ALA A 239 -7.92 -7.50 -6.48
N TYR A 240 -7.30 -6.74 -5.59
CA TYR A 240 -6.00 -7.01 -4.99
C TYR A 240 -6.16 -7.82 -3.71
N THR A 241 -5.64 -9.04 -3.70
CA THR A 241 -5.68 -9.91 -2.51
C THR A 241 -4.83 -9.32 -1.38
N LYS A 242 -5.39 -9.29 -0.17
CA LYS A 242 -4.71 -8.80 1.04
C LYS A 242 -4.16 -7.37 0.89
N GLU A 243 -4.91 -6.49 0.21
CA GLU A 243 -4.56 -5.07 0.09
C GLU A 243 -4.92 -4.33 1.39
N PRO A 244 -3.96 -3.78 2.13
CA PRO A 244 -4.23 -3.16 3.43
C PRO A 244 -5.12 -1.93 3.36
N PHE A 245 -4.83 -1.01 2.42
CA PHE A 245 -5.59 0.23 2.24
C PHE A 245 -6.02 0.46 0.78
N GLY A 246 -5.09 0.34 -0.19
CA GLY A 246 -5.41 0.38 -1.62
C GLY A 246 -5.50 1.78 -2.21
N TYR A 247 -4.49 2.62 -2.06
CA TYR A 247 -4.45 3.97 -2.64
C TYR A 247 -4.89 4.03 -4.10
N ALA A 248 -4.45 3.09 -4.94
CA ALA A 248 -4.84 3.05 -6.36
C ALA A 248 -6.35 2.85 -6.57
N ILE A 249 -7.04 2.21 -5.62
CA ILE A 249 -8.50 2.06 -5.65
C ILE A 249 -9.16 3.41 -5.33
N PHE A 250 -8.65 4.13 -4.32
CA PHE A 250 -9.11 5.48 -4.01
C PHE A 250 -8.87 6.43 -5.19
N ASP A 251 -7.68 6.39 -5.81
CA ASP A 251 -7.36 7.19 -6.99
C ASP A 251 -8.30 6.91 -8.16
N ALA A 252 -8.70 5.65 -8.35
CA ALA A 252 -9.67 5.27 -9.36
C ALA A 252 -11.04 5.92 -9.08
N ILE A 253 -11.52 5.84 -7.84
CA ILE A 253 -12.81 6.41 -7.43
C ILE A 253 -12.76 7.94 -7.50
N ASP A 254 -11.67 8.55 -7.07
CA ASP A 254 -11.43 9.99 -7.13
C ASP A 254 -11.51 10.53 -8.58
N ASN A 255 -11.10 9.69 -9.53
CA ASN A 255 -11.19 9.96 -10.97
C ASN A 255 -12.47 9.45 -11.64
N GLY A 256 -13.50 9.09 -10.89
CA GLY A 256 -14.81 8.67 -11.44
C GLY A 256 -14.78 7.28 -12.07
N LYS A 257 -13.84 6.39 -11.71
CA LYS A 257 -13.73 5.03 -12.23
C LYS A 257 -14.43 4.05 -11.30
N LEU A 258 -15.09 3.05 -11.86
CA LEU A 258 -15.82 2.00 -11.13
C LEU A 258 -14.91 0.78 -10.92
N PRO A 259 -14.44 0.47 -9.71
CA PRO A 259 -13.54 -0.66 -9.51
C PRO A 259 -14.29 -2.00 -9.38
N ILE A 260 -13.61 -3.08 -9.80
CA ILE A 260 -13.92 -4.44 -9.35
C ILE A 260 -12.98 -4.72 -8.18
N LEU A 261 -13.53 -4.97 -7.00
CA LEU A 261 -12.78 -5.11 -5.75
C LEU A 261 -12.53 -6.58 -5.39
N ASP A 262 -11.52 -6.84 -4.55
CA ASP A 262 -11.40 -8.12 -3.88
C ASP A 262 -12.59 -8.39 -2.95
N GLY A 263 -12.97 -9.66 -2.81
CA GLY A 263 -14.12 -10.07 -2.01
C GLY A 263 -14.02 -9.71 -0.54
N SER A 264 -12.80 -9.69 -0.01
CA SER A 264 -12.51 -9.39 1.40
C SER A 264 -12.27 -7.90 1.67
N TRP A 265 -11.82 -7.12 0.66
CA TRP A 265 -11.43 -5.73 0.86
C TRP A 265 -12.61 -4.84 1.28
N MET A 266 -12.54 -4.24 2.46
CA MET A 266 -13.60 -3.39 3.05
C MET A 266 -15.00 -4.01 2.90
N LYS A 267 -15.16 -5.24 3.35
CA LYS A 267 -16.39 -6.06 3.19
C LYS A 267 -17.62 -5.49 3.87
N ASP A 268 -17.46 -4.58 4.83
CA ASP A 268 -18.53 -3.84 5.48
C ASP A 268 -19.22 -2.82 4.56
N ILE A 269 -18.57 -2.41 3.48
CA ILE A 269 -19.18 -1.57 2.45
C ILE A 269 -20.02 -2.46 1.53
N LYS A 270 -21.33 -2.24 1.50
CA LYS A 270 -22.28 -2.95 0.63
C LYS A 270 -22.04 -2.58 -0.83
N TYR A 271 -21.04 -3.19 -1.44
CA TYR A 271 -20.63 -2.98 -2.83
C TYR A 271 -20.74 -4.29 -3.61
N ARG A 272 -21.28 -4.23 -4.83
CA ARG A 272 -21.67 -5.42 -5.60
C ARG A 272 -20.53 -6.03 -6.42
N TYR A 273 -19.68 -5.19 -7.04
CA TYR A 273 -18.69 -5.68 -8.00
C TYR A 273 -17.45 -6.17 -7.27
N ARG A 274 -17.51 -7.41 -6.77
CA ARG A 274 -16.44 -8.07 -6.02
C ARG A 274 -16.06 -9.39 -6.65
N ALA A 275 -14.78 -9.75 -6.58
CA ALA A 275 -14.24 -10.98 -7.12
C ALA A 275 -13.19 -11.59 -6.19
N ILE A 276 -13.24 -12.89 -5.97
CA ILE A 276 -12.26 -13.67 -5.21
C ILE A 276 -11.40 -14.56 -6.12
N ASN A 277 -11.72 -14.61 -7.40
CA ASN A 277 -10.97 -15.37 -8.41
C ASN A 277 -11.20 -14.80 -9.82
N LYS A 278 -10.40 -15.28 -10.79
CA LYS A 278 -10.45 -14.85 -12.19
C LYS A 278 -11.86 -15.00 -12.80
N LYS A 279 -12.54 -16.13 -12.56
CA LYS A 279 -13.88 -16.38 -13.13
C LYS A 279 -14.89 -15.34 -12.64
N GLN A 280 -14.86 -15.03 -11.35
CA GLN A 280 -15.74 -13.98 -10.79
C GLN A 280 -15.35 -12.60 -11.30
N PHE A 281 -14.07 -12.30 -11.48
CA PHE A 281 -13.63 -11.03 -12.04
C PHE A 281 -14.20 -10.83 -13.45
N HIS A 282 -14.10 -11.84 -14.32
CA HIS A 282 -14.67 -11.81 -15.67
C HIS A 282 -16.20 -11.66 -15.64
N TYR A 283 -16.86 -12.36 -14.73
CA TYR A 283 -18.31 -12.21 -14.55
C TYR A 283 -18.68 -10.78 -14.14
N GLN A 284 -17.99 -10.19 -13.17
CA GLN A 284 -18.26 -8.81 -12.73
C GLN A 284 -17.95 -7.78 -13.83
N TYR A 285 -16.89 -8.00 -14.61
CA TYR A 285 -16.57 -7.17 -15.76
C TYR A 285 -17.71 -7.14 -16.76
N ILE A 286 -18.22 -8.30 -17.18
CA ILE A 286 -19.38 -8.40 -18.08
C ILE A 286 -20.60 -7.74 -17.45
N LYS A 287 -20.84 -8.00 -16.18
CA LYS A 287 -21.97 -7.47 -15.42
C LYS A 287 -21.97 -5.93 -15.36
N ILE A 288 -20.81 -5.30 -15.23
CA ILE A 288 -20.69 -3.84 -15.29
C ILE A 288 -21.06 -3.31 -16.68
N LEU A 289 -20.66 -4.01 -17.75
CA LEU A 289 -20.99 -3.61 -19.11
C LEU A 289 -22.50 -3.75 -19.42
N GLU A 290 -23.16 -4.74 -18.81
CA GLU A 290 -24.61 -4.99 -18.98
C GLU A 290 -25.48 -4.11 -18.07
N ASP A 291 -25.00 -3.79 -16.87
CA ASP A 291 -25.72 -2.95 -15.91
C ASP A 291 -25.71 -1.49 -16.42
N GLY A 292 -26.85 -0.92 -16.73
CA GLY A 292 -26.94 0.46 -17.23
C GLY A 292 -26.39 1.51 -16.25
N PHE A 293 -26.38 2.76 -16.71
CA PHE A 293 -25.81 3.91 -15.99
C PHE A 293 -26.29 4.00 -14.54
N ASP A 294 -27.60 3.93 -14.29
CA ASP A 294 -28.16 4.14 -12.95
C ASP A 294 -27.70 3.09 -11.93
N LYS A 295 -27.59 1.82 -12.35
CA LYS A 295 -27.11 0.76 -11.47
C LYS A 295 -25.63 0.92 -11.15
N ASN A 296 -24.82 1.22 -12.15
CA ASN A 296 -23.40 1.46 -11.98
C ASN A 296 -23.13 2.70 -11.12
N LYS A 297 -23.85 3.81 -11.39
CA LYS A 297 -23.78 5.03 -10.59
C LYS A 297 -24.14 4.79 -9.13
N LYS A 298 -25.22 4.05 -8.88
CA LYS A 298 -25.63 3.69 -7.50
C LYS A 298 -24.53 2.90 -6.76
N GLN A 299 -23.82 2.00 -7.46
CA GLN A 299 -22.70 1.26 -6.84
C GLN A 299 -21.51 2.17 -6.59
N PHE A 300 -21.17 3.04 -7.54
CA PHE A 300 -20.11 4.02 -7.39
C PHE A 300 -20.36 4.96 -6.19
N ASP A 301 -21.53 5.58 -6.13
CA ASP A 301 -21.90 6.50 -5.05
C ASP A 301 -21.85 5.81 -3.68
N ARG A 302 -22.35 4.56 -3.60
CA ARG A 302 -22.33 3.77 -2.38
C ARG A 302 -20.91 3.45 -1.91
N LEU A 303 -20.03 3.07 -2.83
CA LEU A 303 -18.64 2.81 -2.52
C LEU A 303 -17.94 4.08 -2.04
N LYS A 304 -18.08 5.17 -2.78
CA LYS A 304 -17.51 6.47 -2.44
C LYS A 304 -17.92 6.93 -1.06
N ALA A 305 -19.23 6.92 -0.75
CA ALA A 305 -19.76 7.26 0.57
C ALA A 305 -19.19 6.37 1.69
N GLY A 306 -19.04 5.07 1.43
CA GLY A 306 -18.42 4.14 2.38
C GLY A 306 -16.94 4.43 2.65
N LEU A 307 -16.23 5.08 1.72
CA LEU A 307 -14.82 5.45 1.83
C LEU A 307 -14.59 6.83 2.44
N GLU A 308 -15.59 7.68 2.54
CA GLU A 308 -15.47 9.03 3.12
C GLU A 308 -14.97 9.01 4.57
N LYS A 309 -15.24 7.93 5.31
CA LYS A 309 -14.73 7.74 6.68
C LYS A 309 -13.18 7.75 6.78
N PHE A 310 -12.48 7.53 5.67
CA PHE A 310 -11.01 7.56 5.60
C PHE A 310 -10.45 8.88 5.07
N THR A 311 -11.27 9.91 4.90
CA THR A 311 -10.84 11.20 4.36
C THR A 311 -10.59 12.27 5.43
N ASN A 312 -10.78 11.91 6.70
CA ASN A 312 -10.57 12.84 7.81
C ASN A 312 -9.09 12.86 8.23
N LYS A 313 -8.32 13.75 7.61
CA LYS A 313 -6.91 13.99 7.90
C LYS A 313 -6.67 14.37 9.36
N GLN A 314 -7.50 15.27 9.95
CA GLN A 314 -7.31 15.71 11.31
C GLN A 314 -7.48 14.57 12.33
N LYS A 315 -8.45 13.68 12.11
CA LYS A 315 -8.64 12.49 12.92
C LYS A 315 -7.39 11.59 12.84
N TRP A 316 -6.88 11.33 11.64
CA TRP A 316 -5.68 10.52 11.41
C TRP A 316 -4.46 11.12 12.12
N VAL A 317 -4.23 12.43 11.98
CA VAL A 317 -3.14 13.14 12.68
C VAL A 317 -3.27 12.98 14.20
N THR A 318 -4.46 13.23 14.75
CA THR A 318 -4.71 13.13 16.19
C THR A 318 -4.47 11.73 16.73
N GLU A 319 -4.93 10.69 16.02
CA GLU A 319 -4.75 9.30 16.43
C GLU A 319 -3.25 8.91 16.46
N ILE A 320 -2.48 9.26 15.42
CA ILE A 320 -1.05 8.97 15.39
C ILE A 320 -0.30 9.73 16.50
N CYS A 321 -0.54 11.03 16.65
CA CYS A 321 0.13 11.83 17.68
C CYS A 321 -0.15 11.32 19.08
N ASN A 322 -1.35 10.82 19.39
CA ASN A 322 -1.67 10.23 20.68
C ASN A 322 -0.77 9.03 21.03
N TYR A 323 -0.33 8.26 20.02
CA TYR A 323 0.55 7.11 20.26
C TYR A 323 2.04 7.45 20.22
N LEU A 324 2.45 8.47 19.47
CA LEU A 324 3.86 8.83 19.36
C LEU A 324 4.32 9.78 20.46
N ILE A 325 3.49 10.74 20.84
CA ILE A 325 3.87 11.87 21.70
C ILE A 325 3.45 11.65 23.15
N LYS A 326 2.38 10.86 23.41
CA LYS A 326 1.85 10.66 24.76
C LYS A 326 2.33 9.36 25.45
N ASN A 327 3.01 8.48 24.74
CA ASN A 327 3.62 7.25 25.24
C ASN A 327 5.12 7.24 24.97
#